data_355af806798cb6d8d1a72996f301d504
#
_entry.id   355af806798cb6d8d1a72996f301d504
#
_cell.length_a   1.000
_cell.length_b   1.000
_cell.length_c   1.000
_cell.angle_alpha   90.00
_cell.angle_beta   90.00
_cell.angle_gamma   90.00
#
_symmetry.space_group_name_H-M   'P 1'
#
loop_
_entity.id
_entity.type
_entity.pdbx_description
1 polymer ?
#
loop_
_entity_poly.entity_id
_entity_poly.type
_entity_poly.pdbx_seq_one_letter_code
_entity_poly.pdbx_strand_id
1 'polypeptide(L)'
;MKANKFVAIALSALTLVGFNACKEKENPDNGEKEATLTLDKTSINLEVDQEETVTATIAVEWETSNPQAATVTPANDGKSAKVVAVAEGSAVITAKSKGGQTKTCVVAVKKAGGQTGAQLKGSQVWPIILDGVTYAANESKVVASFQPNDVDQFLYVWNQTYIGGTASGLNFHGNTEGYTALVVNEGNEWVATGNAWSGAGFCLTDAGEGWKAAEALRAAIVAAPDDYFLHIAIKSTDNYSHCFYIFGAENTTKFILGSKVIYDGTVYKDFTRDGSWQEFDIPMSAYATALSQTECVAGVNLLCVLTEGVPGAQLNLDAVYFYKK
;
A
#
# COMPACT_ATOMS: atom_id res chain seq x y z
N MET A 1 -24.26 27.40 11.77
CA MET A 1 -25.28 26.33 11.70
C MET A 1 -25.67 26.11 10.26
N LYS A 2 -25.14 25.11 9.59
CA LYS A 2 -25.69 24.56 8.33
C LYS A 2 -25.54 23.04 8.42
N ALA A 3 -26.68 22.37 8.43
CA ALA A 3 -26.81 20.93 8.60
C ALA A 3 -26.43 20.19 7.32
N ASN A 4 -25.58 19.19 7.44
CA ASN A 4 -25.31 18.23 6.39
C ASN A 4 -26.44 17.21 6.33
N LYS A 5 -27.07 17.09 5.18
CA LYS A 5 -28.13 16.12 4.90
C LYS A 5 -27.50 14.79 4.54
N PHE A 6 -27.67 13.81 5.38
CA PHE A 6 -27.46 12.40 5.03
C PHE A 6 -28.58 11.95 4.09
N VAL A 7 -28.23 11.45 2.92
CA VAL A 7 -29.18 10.79 2.01
C VAL A 7 -29.26 9.32 2.44
N ALA A 8 -30.35 8.95 3.10
CA ALA A 8 -30.70 7.56 3.36
C ALA A 8 -31.40 7.00 2.12
N ILE A 9 -30.82 5.99 1.51
CA ILE A 9 -31.49 5.22 0.43
C ILE A 9 -32.42 4.25 1.11
N ALA A 10 -33.72 4.50 0.99
CA ALA A 10 -34.77 3.64 1.47
C ALA A 10 -34.94 2.44 0.53
N LEU A 11 -34.81 1.25 1.08
CA LEU A 11 -35.14 -0.02 0.43
C LEU A 11 -36.67 -0.19 0.45
N SER A 12 -37.34 0.00 -0.66
CA SER A 12 -38.77 -0.23 -0.79
C SER A 12 -39.05 -1.72 -1.03
N ALA A 13 -39.67 -2.35 -0.04
CA ALA A 13 -40.25 -3.68 -0.18
C ALA A 13 -41.53 -3.61 -1.04
N LEU A 14 -41.54 -4.35 -2.13
CA LEU A 14 -42.71 -4.48 -2.98
C LEU A 14 -43.53 -5.67 -2.50
N THR A 15 -44.75 -5.41 -1.99
CA THR A 15 -45.72 -6.40 -1.56
C THR A 15 -46.41 -7.05 -2.78
N LEU A 16 -46.42 -8.39 -2.79
CA LEU A 16 -47.23 -9.19 -3.70
C LEU A 16 -48.73 -9.03 -3.39
N VAL A 17 -49.47 -8.66 -4.40
CA VAL A 17 -50.93 -8.88 -4.44
C VAL A 17 -51.19 -9.99 -5.44
N GLY A 18 -51.75 -11.09 -4.94
CA GLY A 18 -52.17 -12.21 -5.76
C GLY A 18 -53.51 -11.94 -6.41
N PHE A 19 -53.68 -12.41 -7.63
CA PHE A 19 -55.00 -12.67 -8.24
C PHE A 19 -55.03 -14.05 -8.87
N ASN A 20 -56.14 -14.73 -8.56
CA ASN A 20 -56.49 -16.09 -8.95
C ASN A 20 -56.98 -16.20 -10.37
N ALA A 21 -56.63 -17.33 -10.96
CA ALA A 21 -57.41 -18.24 -11.79
C ALA A 21 -57.97 -17.78 -13.15
N CYS A 22 -57.49 -18.39 -14.19
CA CYS A 22 -58.33 -19.04 -15.19
C CYS A 22 -57.60 -20.12 -15.99
N LYS A 23 -58.10 -21.34 -15.85
CA LYS A 23 -58.19 -22.51 -16.73
C LYS A 23 -57.09 -22.85 -17.75
N GLU A 24 -56.67 -24.08 -17.58
CA GLU A 24 -55.90 -25.00 -18.38
C GLU A 24 -56.14 -24.92 -19.90
N LYS A 25 -55.01 -24.88 -20.63
CA LYS A 25 -54.80 -25.68 -21.83
C LYS A 25 -53.44 -26.34 -21.65
N GLU A 26 -53.43 -27.64 -21.50
CA GLU A 26 -52.25 -28.49 -21.56
C GLU A 26 -51.58 -28.30 -22.90
N ASN A 27 -50.37 -27.79 -22.87
CA ASN A 27 -49.40 -27.90 -23.93
C ASN A 27 -48.24 -28.70 -23.34
N PRO A 28 -47.82 -29.83 -23.90
CA PRO A 28 -46.64 -30.56 -23.37
C PRO A 28 -45.40 -29.83 -23.84
N ASP A 29 -45.09 -28.73 -23.16
CA ASP A 29 -43.79 -28.10 -23.26
C ASP A 29 -42.92 -28.80 -22.25
N ASN A 30 -41.98 -29.59 -22.74
CA ASN A 30 -40.94 -30.29 -21.99
C ASN A 30 -39.92 -29.25 -21.53
N GLY A 31 -40.36 -28.34 -20.64
CA GLY A 31 -39.55 -27.30 -20.05
C GLY A 31 -38.46 -27.94 -19.18
N GLU A 32 -37.30 -28.23 -19.75
CA GLU A 32 -36.09 -28.41 -18.96
C GLU A 32 -35.99 -27.23 -18.03
N LYS A 33 -36.13 -27.48 -16.73
CA LYS A 33 -36.02 -26.48 -15.68
C LYS A 33 -34.58 -25.94 -15.75
N GLU A 34 -34.45 -24.71 -16.25
CA GLU A 34 -33.11 -24.10 -16.38
C GLU A 34 -32.39 -24.20 -15.05
N ALA A 35 -31.15 -24.66 -15.08
CA ALA A 35 -30.33 -24.79 -13.87
C ALA A 35 -30.18 -23.42 -13.19
N THR A 36 -30.17 -23.40 -11.88
CA THR A 36 -30.08 -22.17 -11.10
C THR A 36 -28.73 -21.50 -11.30
N LEU A 37 -28.74 -20.24 -11.69
CA LEU A 37 -27.53 -19.42 -11.80
C LEU A 37 -27.01 -19.04 -10.41
N THR A 38 -25.77 -19.41 -10.13
CA THR A 38 -24.98 -18.93 -8.99
C THR A 38 -23.58 -18.54 -9.44
N LEU A 39 -22.95 -17.63 -8.71
CA LEU A 39 -21.55 -17.29 -8.88
C LEU A 39 -20.75 -17.84 -7.70
N ASP A 40 -19.51 -18.22 -7.95
CA ASP A 40 -18.54 -18.63 -6.92
C ASP A 40 -18.12 -17.48 -6.01
N LYS A 41 -18.18 -16.24 -6.51
CA LYS A 41 -17.83 -15.01 -5.80
C LYS A 41 -18.91 -13.96 -5.95
N THR A 42 -19.27 -13.31 -4.86
CA THR A 42 -20.22 -12.17 -4.83
C THR A 42 -19.51 -10.82 -4.66
N SER A 43 -18.24 -10.86 -4.26
CA SER A 43 -17.35 -9.71 -4.20
C SER A 43 -15.91 -10.14 -4.40
N ILE A 44 -15.11 -9.26 -4.99
CA ILE A 44 -13.67 -9.38 -5.15
C ILE A 44 -13.01 -8.03 -4.89
N ASN A 45 -11.85 -8.06 -4.26
CA ASN A 45 -11.00 -6.89 -4.08
C ASN A 45 -9.74 -7.11 -4.91
N LEU A 46 -9.43 -6.18 -5.79
CA LEU A 46 -8.26 -6.22 -6.65
C LEU A 46 -7.48 -4.93 -6.51
N GLU A 47 -6.19 -5.00 -6.73
CA GLU A 47 -5.37 -3.83 -7.03
C GLU A 47 -5.30 -3.63 -8.55
N VAL A 48 -4.99 -2.41 -8.98
CA VAL A 48 -4.77 -2.11 -10.40
C VAL A 48 -3.77 -3.11 -10.98
N ASP A 49 -4.07 -3.61 -12.19
CA ASP A 49 -3.32 -4.64 -12.92
C ASP A 49 -3.48 -6.09 -12.39
N GLN A 50 -4.16 -6.29 -11.27
CA GLN A 50 -4.49 -7.64 -10.82
C GLN A 50 -5.69 -8.21 -11.60
N GLU A 51 -5.75 -9.54 -11.66
CA GLU A 51 -6.84 -10.25 -12.33
C GLU A 51 -7.39 -11.37 -11.44
N GLU A 52 -8.67 -11.63 -11.58
CA GLU A 52 -9.38 -12.70 -10.86
C GLU A 52 -10.42 -13.33 -11.78
N THR A 53 -10.69 -14.61 -11.58
CA THR A 53 -11.72 -15.33 -12.36
C THR A 53 -12.97 -15.49 -11.51
N VAL A 54 -14.12 -15.16 -12.10
CA VAL A 54 -15.46 -15.41 -11.57
C VAL A 54 -16.11 -16.51 -12.37
N THR A 55 -16.72 -17.49 -11.69
CA THR A 55 -17.33 -18.68 -12.31
C THR A 55 -18.82 -18.73 -12.05
N ALA A 56 -19.60 -19.05 -13.09
CA ALA A 56 -21.02 -19.26 -13.04
C ALA A 56 -21.39 -20.74 -13.21
N THR A 57 -22.47 -21.18 -12.58
CA THR A 57 -22.96 -22.58 -12.69
C THR A 57 -23.46 -22.94 -14.08
N ILE A 58 -23.94 -21.94 -14.84
CA ILE A 58 -24.44 -22.08 -16.21
C ILE A 58 -23.81 -21.04 -17.12
N ALA A 59 -23.92 -21.22 -18.43
CA ALA A 59 -23.43 -20.26 -19.40
C ALA A 59 -24.24 -18.94 -19.33
N VAL A 60 -23.53 -17.81 -19.30
CA VAL A 60 -24.07 -16.46 -19.12
C VAL A 60 -23.39 -15.45 -20.04
N GLU A 61 -24.05 -14.32 -20.23
CA GLU A 61 -23.44 -13.10 -20.73
C GLU A 61 -22.89 -12.32 -19.59
N TRP A 62 -21.67 -11.74 -19.75
CA TRP A 62 -20.96 -11.01 -18.74
C TRP A 62 -20.83 -9.54 -19.11
N GLU A 63 -21.17 -8.67 -18.19
CA GLU A 63 -21.06 -7.21 -18.35
C GLU A 63 -20.40 -6.57 -17.14
N THR A 64 -19.71 -5.45 -17.34
CA THR A 64 -19.21 -4.59 -16.28
C THR A 64 -19.93 -3.25 -16.28
N SER A 65 -20.28 -2.75 -15.11
CA SER A 65 -20.90 -1.43 -14.96
C SER A 65 -19.90 -0.26 -15.13
N ASN A 66 -18.60 -0.54 -14.99
CA ASN A 66 -17.55 0.48 -15.06
C ASN A 66 -16.26 -0.13 -15.64
N PRO A 67 -16.10 -0.13 -16.98
CA PRO A 67 -14.91 -0.68 -17.63
C PRO A 67 -13.64 0.14 -17.36
N GLN A 68 -13.76 1.37 -16.87
CA GLN A 68 -12.61 2.17 -16.47
C GLN A 68 -12.02 1.68 -15.13
N ALA A 69 -12.84 1.13 -14.23
CA ALA A 69 -12.36 0.54 -12.99
C ALA A 69 -11.97 -0.94 -13.17
N ALA A 70 -12.83 -1.74 -13.82
CA ALA A 70 -12.56 -3.15 -14.06
C ALA A 70 -13.18 -3.62 -15.39
N THR A 71 -12.40 -4.35 -16.17
CA THR A 71 -12.90 -5.02 -17.40
C THR A 71 -13.28 -6.46 -17.10
N VAL A 72 -14.17 -7.03 -17.92
CA VAL A 72 -14.57 -8.43 -17.87
C VAL A 72 -14.41 -9.07 -19.24
N THR A 73 -13.73 -10.21 -19.31
CA THR A 73 -13.52 -10.99 -20.54
C THR A 73 -14.07 -12.38 -20.34
N PRO A 74 -15.20 -12.73 -21.01
CA PRO A 74 -15.79 -14.07 -20.93
C PRO A 74 -14.89 -15.15 -21.51
N ALA A 75 -14.91 -16.33 -20.91
CA ALA A 75 -14.38 -17.54 -21.52
C ALA A 75 -15.32 -18.07 -22.63
N ASN A 76 -14.81 -18.91 -23.51
CA ASN A 76 -15.54 -19.42 -24.66
C ASN A 76 -16.81 -20.23 -24.32
N ASP A 77 -16.83 -20.84 -23.13
CA ASP A 77 -17.97 -21.61 -22.63
C ASP A 77 -19.06 -20.75 -21.94
N GLY A 78 -18.79 -19.48 -21.77
CA GLY A 78 -19.62 -18.52 -21.07
C GLY A 78 -19.81 -18.77 -19.57
N LYS A 79 -19.15 -19.82 -19.00
CA LYS A 79 -19.30 -20.18 -17.59
C LYS A 79 -18.30 -19.51 -16.66
N SER A 80 -17.30 -18.86 -17.20
CA SER A 80 -16.36 -18.08 -16.44
C SER A 80 -15.99 -16.79 -17.15
N ALA A 81 -15.52 -15.83 -16.41
CA ALA A 81 -14.98 -14.61 -16.96
C ALA A 81 -13.77 -14.15 -16.14
N LYS A 82 -12.77 -13.67 -16.85
CA LYS A 82 -11.61 -13.00 -16.27
C LYS A 82 -11.95 -11.54 -16.04
N VAL A 83 -11.82 -11.10 -14.80
CA VAL A 83 -11.96 -9.70 -14.37
C VAL A 83 -10.57 -9.12 -14.20
N VAL A 84 -10.27 -8.00 -14.84
CA VAL A 84 -8.99 -7.30 -14.75
C VAL A 84 -9.25 -5.92 -14.17
N ALA A 85 -8.53 -5.58 -13.11
CA ALA A 85 -8.54 -4.26 -12.50
C ALA A 85 -7.77 -3.26 -13.36
N VAL A 86 -8.39 -2.13 -13.74
CA VAL A 86 -7.83 -1.14 -14.66
C VAL A 86 -7.42 0.13 -13.94
N ALA A 87 -8.28 0.65 -13.06
CA ALA A 87 -8.01 1.85 -12.27
C ALA A 87 -8.80 1.81 -10.96
N GLU A 88 -8.34 2.58 -9.98
CA GLU A 88 -9.03 2.73 -8.69
C GLU A 88 -10.51 3.09 -8.86
N GLY A 89 -11.37 2.38 -8.14
CA GLY A 89 -12.81 2.57 -8.21
C GLY A 89 -13.59 1.31 -7.91
N SER A 90 -14.84 1.29 -8.32
CA SER A 90 -15.68 0.11 -8.17
C SER A 90 -16.42 -0.21 -9.47
N ALA A 91 -16.65 -1.48 -9.68
CA ALA A 91 -17.47 -2.00 -10.78
C ALA A 91 -18.40 -3.09 -10.25
N VAL A 92 -19.50 -3.32 -10.94
CA VAL A 92 -20.37 -4.48 -10.71
C VAL A 92 -20.32 -5.36 -11.96
N ILE A 93 -19.81 -6.57 -11.81
CA ILE A 93 -19.85 -7.58 -12.85
C ILE A 93 -21.19 -8.27 -12.78
N THR A 94 -21.91 -8.25 -13.88
CA THR A 94 -23.24 -8.85 -14.02
C THR A 94 -23.16 -10.08 -14.91
N ALA A 95 -23.67 -11.20 -14.43
CA ALA A 95 -23.85 -12.44 -15.17
C ALA A 95 -25.33 -12.64 -15.45
N LYS A 96 -25.72 -12.79 -16.74
CA LYS A 96 -27.10 -12.93 -17.17
C LYS A 96 -27.28 -14.20 -18.01
N SER A 97 -28.17 -15.10 -17.58
CA SER A 97 -28.51 -16.30 -18.35
C SER A 97 -29.47 -16.00 -19.50
N LYS A 98 -29.53 -16.90 -20.47
CA LYS A 98 -30.53 -16.81 -21.57
C LYS A 98 -31.97 -16.85 -21.07
N GLY A 99 -32.24 -17.52 -19.93
CA GLY A 99 -33.54 -17.57 -19.26
C GLY A 99 -33.82 -16.34 -18.40
N GLY A 100 -32.94 -15.31 -18.40
CA GLY A 100 -33.16 -14.05 -17.71
C GLY A 100 -32.74 -14.03 -16.24
N GLN A 101 -32.16 -15.12 -15.70
CA GLN A 101 -31.60 -15.10 -14.35
C GLN A 101 -30.37 -14.17 -14.31
N THR A 102 -30.24 -13.38 -13.27
CA THR A 102 -29.13 -12.42 -13.12
C THR A 102 -28.45 -12.60 -11.76
N LYS A 103 -27.13 -12.57 -11.75
CA LYS A 103 -26.30 -12.51 -10.55
C LYS A 103 -25.20 -11.48 -10.72
N THR A 104 -24.73 -10.93 -9.61
CA THR A 104 -23.70 -9.89 -9.61
C THR A 104 -22.55 -10.23 -8.68
N CYS A 105 -21.37 -9.76 -9.08
CA CYS A 105 -20.17 -9.74 -8.27
C CYS A 105 -19.67 -8.29 -8.17
N VAL A 106 -19.52 -7.78 -6.96
CA VAL A 106 -18.99 -6.42 -6.72
C VAL A 106 -17.48 -6.48 -6.80
N VAL A 107 -16.88 -5.60 -7.59
CA VAL A 107 -15.43 -5.46 -7.72
C VAL A 107 -15.03 -4.13 -7.08
N ALA A 108 -14.20 -4.17 -6.05
CA ALA A 108 -13.52 -3.00 -5.53
C ALA A 108 -12.09 -3.03 -6.05
N VAL A 109 -11.73 -2.03 -6.83
CA VAL A 109 -10.36 -1.84 -7.31
C VAL A 109 -9.71 -0.76 -6.46
N LYS A 110 -8.64 -1.14 -5.77
CA LYS A 110 -7.77 -0.21 -5.09
C LYS A 110 -6.62 0.17 -6.02
N LYS A 111 -6.10 1.38 -5.86
CA LYS A 111 -4.83 1.73 -6.47
C LYS A 111 -3.79 0.72 -5.97
N ALA A 112 -2.96 0.20 -6.85
CA ALA A 112 -1.91 -0.72 -6.43
C ALA A 112 -1.18 -0.08 -5.24
N GLY A 113 -1.35 -0.65 -4.07
CA GLY A 113 -0.50 -0.40 -2.94
C GLY A 113 0.89 -0.80 -3.37
N GLY A 114 1.95 -0.22 -2.83
CA GLY A 114 3.30 -0.55 -3.26
C GLY A 114 3.56 -2.04 -3.53
N GLN A 115 4.73 -2.49 -3.67
CA GLN A 115 5.10 -3.81 -4.23
C GLN A 115 4.65 -5.03 -3.40
N THR A 116 3.34 -5.12 -3.05
CA THR A 116 2.79 -6.23 -2.26
C THR A 116 3.08 -7.59 -2.90
N GLY A 117 3.77 -8.46 -2.16
CA GLY A 117 4.16 -9.79 -2.62
C GLY A 117 5.33 -9.83 -3.61
N ALA A 118 5.95 -8.70 -3.92
CA ALA A 118 7.08 -8.63 -4.85
C ALA A 118 8.32 -9.37 -4.32
N GLN A 119 9.12 -9.88 -5.25
CA GLN A 119 10.47 -10.36 -4.91
C GLN A 119 11.39 -9.16 -4.71
N LEU A 120 11.90 -9.00 -3.48
CA LEU A 120 12.82 -7.93 -3.15
C LEU A 120 14.15 -8.09 -3.88
N LYS A 121 14.76 -6.96 -4.23
CA LYS A 121 16.11 -6.92 -4.81
C LYS A 121 17.15 -7.46 -3.82
N GLY A 122 18.22 -7.98 -4.36
CA GLY A 122 19.36 -8.46 -3.59
C GLY A 122 19.24 -9.87 -3.02
N SER A 123 20.36 -10.32 -2.48
CA SER A 123 20.52 -11.63 -1.84
C SER A 123 20.25 -11.61 -0.34
N GLN A 124 20.41 -10.46 0.30
CA GLN A 124 20.16 -10.20 1.71
C GLN A 124 19.40 -8.87 1.85
N VAL A 125 18.44 -8.81 2.77
CA VAL A 125 17.61 -7.62 3.00
C VAL A 125 17.48 -7.30 4.48
N TRP A 126 17.29 -6.00 4.77
CA TRP A 126 17.04 -5.44 6.09
C TRP A 126 15.83 -4.50 6.01
N PRO A 127 14.62 -5.03 6.20
CA PRO A 127 13.38 -4.26 6.05
C PRO A 127 13.24 -3.18 7.13
N ILE A 128 12.73 -2.01 6.71
CA ILE A 128 12.27 -0.91 7.57
C ILE A 128 10.76 -0.74 7.42
N ILE A 129 10.25 -0.78 6.19
CA ILE A 129 8.83 -0.77 5.84
C ILE A 129 8.60 -1.84 4.79
N LEU A 130 7.84 -2.87 5.14
CA LEU A 130 7.33 -3.86 4.19
C LEU A 130 5.94 -4.29 4.65
N ASP A 131 5.05 -4.56 3.71
CA ASP A 131 3.82 -5.28 4.02
C ASP A 131 4.09 -6.74 4.39
N GLY A 132 3.12 -7.36 5.11
CA GLY A 132 3.32 -8.72 5.64
C GLY A 132 3.42 -9.79 4.55
N VAL A 133 2.80 -9.59 3.38
CA VAL A 133 2.83 -10.53 2.26
C VAL A 133 4.22 -10.51 1.60
N THR A 134 4.75 -9.31 1.33
CA THR A 134 6.09 -9.12 0.79
C THR A 134 7.16 -9.63 1.77
N TYR A 135 6.99 -9.35 3.07
CA TYR A 135 7.89 -9.88 4.10
C TYR A 135 7.93 -11.42 4.08
N ALA A 136 6.77 -12.06 4.15
CA ALA A 136 6.68 -13.52 4.16
C ALA A 136 7.26 -14.16 2.88
N ALA A 137 7.05 -13.54 1.73
CA ALA A 137 7.59 -14.01 0.45
C ALA A 137 9.13 -13.91 0.38
N ASN A 138 9.75 -13.09 1.22
CA ASN A 138 11.20 -12.81 1.22
C ASN A 138 11.89 -13.16 2.55
N GLU A 139 11.21 -13.82 3.48
CA GLU A 139 11.71 -14.10 4.83
C GLU A 139 13.10 -14.76 4.82
N SER A 140 13.35 -15.66 3.85
CA SER A 140 14.64 -16.34 3.69
C SER A 140 15.82 -15.41 3.36
N LYS A 141 15.56 -14.19 2.90
CA LYS A 141 16.57 -13.17 2.61
C LYS A 141 16.78 -12.21 3.79
N VAL A 142 15.85 -12.17 4.75
CA VAL A 142 15.87 -11.20 5.86
C VAL A 142 17.00 -11.58 6.82
N VAL A 143 17.95 -10.65 7.00
CA VAL A 143 19.06 -10.79 7.95
C VAL A 143 18.67 -10.25 9.33
N ALA A 144 18.06 -9.07 9.35
CA ALA A 144 17.45 -8.47 10.53
C ALA A 144 16.33 -7.54 10.07
N SER A 145 15.25 -7.48 10.84
CA SER A 145 14.14 -6.55 10.58
C SER A 145 14.27 -5.34 11.48
N PHE A 146 14.06 -4.15 10.90
CA PHE A 146 14.03 -2.87 11.60
C PHE A 146 12.62 -2.25 11.57
N GLN A 147 11.62 -3.05 11.24
CA GLN A 147 10.23 -2.62 11.26
C GLN A 147 9.80 -2.30 12.69
N PRO A 148 9.05 -1.21 12.90
CA PRO A 148 8.52 -0.88 14.22
C PRO A 148 7.80 -2.05 14.87
N ASN A 149 8.11 -2.24 16.17
CA ASN A 149 7.48 -3.20 17.03
C ASN A 149 7.12 -2.52 18.37
N ASP A 150 6.58 -3.26 19.33
CA ASP A 150 6.18 -2.71 20.64
C ASP A 150 7.26 -2.91 21.73
N VAL A 151 8.47 -3.29 21.35
CA VAL A 151 9.56 -3.64 22.29
C VAL A 151 10.71 -2.66 22.23
N ASP A 152 11.38 -2.55 21.07
CA ASP A 152 12.65 -1.83 20.95
C ASP A 152 12.82 -1.05 19.63
N GLN A 153 11.86 -1.18 18.72
CA GLN A 153 11.86 -0.53 17.41
C GLN A 153 10.59 0.29 17.26
N PHE A 154 10.74 1.59 17.12
CA PHE A 154 9.62 2.52 17.15
C PHE A 154 9.63 3.47 15.97
N LEU A 155 8.43 3.81 15.48
CA LEU A 155 8.26 5.02 14.69
C LEU A 155 8.30 6.21 15.67
N TYR A 156 9.27 7.10 15.50
CA TYR A 156 9.37 8.34 16.23
C TYR A 156 8.93 9.50 15.37
N VAL A 157 7.86 10.18 15.78
CA VAL A 157 7.40 11.40 15.14
C VAL A 157 7.86 12.58 15.98
N TRP A 158 8.50 13.58 15.37
CA TRP A 158 9.04 14.74 16.09
C TRP A 158 7.94 15.43 16.91
N ASN A 159 8.29 15.79 18.13
CA ASN A 159 7.42 16.31 19.20
C ASN A 159 6.41 15.31 19.77
N GLN A 160 6.55 14.04 19.44
CA GLN A 160 5.73 13.00 20.01
C GLN A 160 6.58 11.94 20.71
N THR A 161 5.92 11.10 21.50
CA THR A 161 6.52 9.92 22.08
C THR A 161 6.79 8.86 21.03
N TYR A 162 7.63 7.88 21.35
CA TYR A 162 7.80 6.68 20.55
C TYR A 162 6.46 5.97 20.34
N ILE A 163 6.22 5.56 19.10
CA ILE A 163 5.02 4.86 18.69
C ILE A 163 5.42 3.45 18.29
N GLY A 164 4.96 2.45 19.02
CA GLY A 164 5.21 1.04 18.72
C GLY A 164 4.45 0.56 17.49
N GLY A 165 4.78 -0.63 17.01
CA GLY A 165 4.17 -1.21 15.83
C GLY A 165 2.65 -1.21 15.87
N THR A 166 2.06 -1.69 16.97
CA THR A 166 0.60 -1.73 17.16
C THR A 166 -0.03 -0.34 17.26
N ALA A 167 0.58 0.57 18.03
CA ALA A 167 0.04 1.90 18.30
C ALA A 167 0.22 2.88 17.15
N SER A 168 1.18 2.65 16.26
CA SER A 168 1.45 3.51 15.11
C SER A 168 0.31 3.49 14.07
N GLY A 169 -0.59 2.52 14.13
CA GLY A 169 -1.53 2.23 13.07
C GLY A 169 -0.87 1.71 11.79
N LEU A 170 0.45 1.62 11.81
CA LEU A 170 1.28 1.08 10.75
C LEU A 170 1.37 -0.42 10.97
N ASN A 171 0.41 -1.16 10.46
CA ASN A 171 0.42 -2.61 10.57
C ASN A 171 1.36 -3.21 9.54
N PHE A 172 2.66 -3.20 9.84
CA PHE A 172 3.71 -3.68 8.97
C PHE A 172 3.55 -5.13 8.57
N HIS A 173 2.97 -5.97 9.42
CA HIS A 173 2.77 -7.40 9.16
C HIS A 173 1.36 -7.78 8.71
N GLY A 174 0.44 -6.86 8.66
CA GLY A 174 -0.97 -7.12 8.32
C GLY A 174 -1.64 -5.95 7.63
N ASN A 175 -0.85 -5.01 7.11
CA ASN A 175 -1.38 -3.86 6.41
C ASN A 175 -2.04 -4.30 5.11
N THR A 176 -3.36 -4.23 5.05
CA THR A 176 -4.14 -4.54 3.87
C THR A 176 -3.98 -3.50 2.77
N GLU A 177 -3.41 -2.33 3.08
CA GLU A 177 -3.17 -1.25 2.13
C GLU A 177 -1.77 -1.31 1.51
N GLY A 178 -0.87 -2.13 2.06
CA GLY A 178 0.45 -2.38 1.49
C GLY A 178 1.43 -1.21 1.53
N TYR A 179 1.15 -0.13 2.27
CA TYR A 179 2.04 1.02 2.40
C TYR A 179 1.83 1.80 3.70
N THR A 180 2.81 2.65 4.01
CA THR A 180 2.78 3.57 5.16
C THR A 180 2.58 5.00 4.68
N ALA A 181 1.56 5.67 5.18
CA ALA A 181 1.31 7.08 4.94
C ALA A 181 1.87 7.92 6.08
N LEU A 182 2.76 8.85 5.76
CA LEU A 182 3.20 9.90 6.66
C LEU A 182 2.42 11.16 6.31
N VAL A 183 1.68 11.70 7.27
CA VAL A 183 0.82 12.87 7.09
C VAL A 183 1.27 13.96 8.04
N VAL A 184 1.42 15.18 7.54
CA VAL A 184 1.69 16.34 8.37
C VAL A 184 0.41 16.70 9.13
N ASN A 185 0.45 16.60 10.45
CA ASN A 185 -0.71 16.84 11.31
C ASN A 185 -0.97 18.33 11.51
N GLU A 186 -2.25 18.69 11.52
CA GLU A 186 -2.70 19.98 12.04
C GLU A 186 -2.41 20.05 13.55
N GLY A 187 -1.89 21.15 14.02
CA GLY A 187 -1.56 21.33 15.45
C GLY A 187 -0.14 20.91 15.83
N ASN A 188 0.69 20.50 14.89
CA ASN A 188 2.12 20.48 15.10
C ASN A 188 2.59 21.91 15.39
N GLU A 189 3.14 22.17 16.58
CA GLU A 189 3.58 23.51 17.01
C GLU A 189 4.55 24.16 16.02
N TRP A 190 5.29 23.38 15.27
CA TRP A 190 6.21 23.84 14.24
C TRP A 190 5.51 24.49 13.05
N VAL A 191 4.28 24.13 12.77
CA VAL A 191 3.46 24.77 11.72
C VAL A 191 3.03 26.16 12.14
N ALA A 192 2.76 26.37 13.44
CA ALA A 192 2.35 27.66 13.99
C ALA A 192 3.45 28.73 13.94
N THR A 193 4.73 28.32 13.84
CA THR A 193 5.88 29.24 13.76
C THR A 193 6.26 29.65 12.34
N GLY A 194 5.52 29.22 11.32
CA GLY A 194 5.82 29.51 9.92
C GLY A 194 6.90 28.62 9.30
N ASN A 195 7.49 27.72 10.06
CA ASN A 195 8.42 26.70 9.58
C ASN A 195 7.65 25.38 9.40
N ALA A 196 6.86 25.30 8.33
CA ALA A 196 6.08 24.12 8.02
C ALA A 196 7.01 22.94 7.67
N TRP A 197 7.37 22.15 8.66
CA TRP A 197 8.07 20.89 8.48
C TRP A 197 7.46 19.80 9.37
N SER A 198 7.61 18.58 8.98
CA SER A 198 7.33 17.42 9.79
C SER A 198 8.41 16.37 9.56
N GLY A 199 8.63 15.54 10.56
CA GLY A 199 9.65 14.51 10.47
C GLY A 199 9.23 13.26 11.21
N ALA A 200 9.70 12.14 10.70
CA ALA A 200 9.58 10.84 11.34
C ALA A 200 10.90 10.10 11.26
N GLY A 201 11.19 9.32 12.29
CA GLY A 201 12.37 8.48 12.35
C GLY A 201 12.01 7.05 12.75
N PHE A 202 12.79 6.10 12.30
CA PHE A 202 12.70 4.71 12.71
C PHE A 202 13.78 4.45 13.74
N CYS A 203 13.39 4.53 15.02
CA CYS A 203 14.30 4.55 16.17
C CYS A 203 14.50 3.15 16.74
N LEU A 204 15.75 2.83 17.07
CA LEU A 204 16.16 1.56 17.69
C LEU A 204 16.66 1.86 19.11
N THR A 205 15.91 1.45 20.13
CA THR A 205 16.21 1.75 21.54
C THR A 205 17.10 0.70 22.19
N ASP A 206 17.49 0.95 23.46
CA ASP A 206 18.28 0.04 24.27
C ASP A 206 17.49 -1.11 24.92
N ALA A 207 16.17 -1.13 24.73
CA ALA A 207 15.33 -2.21 25.25
C ALA A 207 15.59 -3.57 24.57
N GLY A 208 16.27 -3.56 23.41
CA GLY A 208 16.60 -4.76 22.65
C GLY A 208 17.91 -4.66 21.87
N GLU A 209 18.09 -5.54 20.92
CA GLU A 209 19.33 -5.72 20.17
C GLU A 209 19.32 -5.09 18.76
N GLY A 210 18.18 -4.43 18.36
CA GLY A 210 18.00 -3.89 17.02
C GLY A 210 19.11 -2.90 16.62
N TRP A 211 19.55 -2.04 17.54
CA TRP A 211 20.64 -1.10 17.27
C TRP A 211 21.98 -1.78 16.99
N LYS A 212 22.27 -2.97 17.59
CA LYS A 212 23.47 -3.75 17.29
C LYS A 212 23.42 -4.37 15.90
N ALA A 213 22.23 -4.82 15.47
CA ALA A 213 22.03 -5.29 14.10
C ALA A 213 22.23 -4.17 13.09
N ALA A 214 21.79 -2.94 13.41
CA ALA A 214 22.02 -1.76 12.59
C ALA A 214 23.53 -1.39 12.51
N GLU A 215 24.26 -1.49 13.64
CA GLU A 215 25.71 -1.30 13.64
C GLU A 215 26.43 -2.35 12.80
N ALA A 216 26.01 -3.61 12.87
CA ALA A 216 26.54 -4.66 12.01
C ALA A 216 26.30 -4.39 10.52
N LEU A 217 25.11 -3.92 10.15
CA LEU A 217 24.79 -3.49 8.80
C LEU A 217 25.66 -2.30 8.37
N ARG A 218 25.78 -1.28 9.19
CA ARG A 218 26.62 -0.11 8.93
C ARG A 218 28.08 -0.53 8.66
N ALA A 219 28.64 -1.37 9.54
CA ALA A 219 30.00 -1.87 9.40
C ALA A 219 30.18 -2.67 8.09
N ALA A 220 29.20 -3.49 7.71
CA ALA A 220 29.21 -4.23 6.47
C ALA A 220 29.13 -3.32 5.23
N ILE A 221 28.32 -2.26 5.28
CA ILE A 221 28.27 -1.22 4.25
C ILE A 221 29.63 -0.54 4.11
N VAL A 222 30.27 -0.14 5.19
CA VAL A 222 31.59 0.51 5.17
C VAL A 222 32.66 -0.41 4.57
N ALA A 223 32.58 -1.71 4.86
CA ALA A 223 33.55 -2.70 4.35
C ALA A 223 33.39 -2.99 2.84
N ALA A 224 32.16 -2.91 2.30
CA ALA A 224 31.88 -3.24 0.89
C ALA A 224 30.76 -2.32 0.32
N PRO A 225 31.00 -1.00 0.25
CA PRO A 225 29.92 -0.03 0.03
C PRO A 225 29.23 -0.13 -1.34
N ASP A 226 29.89 -0.66 -2.35
CA ASP A 226 29.32 -0.85 -3.68
C ASP A 226 28.34 -2.03 -3.78
N ASP A 227 28.31 -2.89 -2.76
CA ASP A 227 27.40 -4.02 -2.71
C ASP A 227 26.05 -3.67 -2.09
N TYR A 228 25.94 -2.54 -1.41
CA TYR A 228 24.75 -2.20 -0.61
C TYR A 228 23.97 -1.01 -1.18
N PHE A 229 22.65 -1.09 -1.03
CA PHE A 229 21.70 -0.08 -1.46
C PHE A 229 20.61 0.11 -0.39
N LEU A 230 20.06 1.31 -0.33
CA LEU A 230 18.79 1.58 0.31
C LEU A 230 17.72 1.70 -0.78
N HIS A 231 16.75 0.80 -0.76
CA HIS A 231 15.57 0.85 -1.61
C HIS A 231 14.46 1.64 -0.93
N ILE A 232 13.83 2.55 -1.66
CA ILE A 232 12.67 3.32 -1.21
C ILE A 232 11.66 3.37 -2.35
N ALA A 233 10.45 2.88 -2.10
CA ALA A 233 9.30 3.17 -2.94
C ALA A 233 8.48 4.31 -2.31
N ILE A 234 8.12 5.29 -3.12
CA ILE A 234 7.46 6.52 -2.71
C ILE A 234 6.33 6.87 -3.68
N LYS A 235 5.22 7.39 -3.17
CA LYS A 235 4.22 8.10 -3.96
C LYS A 235 3.68 9.31 -3.21
N SER A 236 3.38 10.38 -3.93
CA SER A 236 2.69 11.56 -3.42
C SER A 236 2.02 12.30 -4.58
N THR A 237 0.99 13.07 -4.26
CA THR A 237 0.41 14.08 -5.15
C THR A 237 0.85 15.49 -4.76
N ASP A 238 1.54 15.63 -3.63
CA ASP A 238 1.94 16.90 -3.06
C ASP A 238 3.25 17.39 -3.67
N ASN A 239 3.34 18.68 -3.95
CA ASN A 239 4.51 19.29 -4.59
C ASN A 239 5.61 19.66 -3.56
N TYR A 240 5.98 18.71 -2.71
CA TYR A 240 7.02 18.88 -1.70
C TYR A 240 8.25 18.01 -1.99
N SER A 241 9.36 18.40 -1.40
CA SER A 241 10.58 17.60 -1.35
C SER A 241 10.68 16.90 0.00
N HIS A 242 11.31 15.73 0.01
CA HIS A 242 11.48 14.91 1.21
C HIS A 242 12.97 14.65 1.40
N CYS A 243 13.50 15.07 2.55
CA CYS A 243 14.89 14.86 2.92
C CYS A 243 15.01 13.65 3.84
N PHE A 244 15.83 12.72 3.45
CA PHE A 244 16.13 11.53 4.24
C PHE A 244 17.55 11.60 4.78
N TYR A 245 17.78 10.98 5.94
CA TYR A 245 19.11 10.65 6.42
C TYR A 245 19.11 9.29 7.14
N ILE A 246 20.27 8.67 7.23
CA ILE A 246 20.42 7.28 7.69
C ILE A 246 21.42 7.17 8.83
N PHE A 247 21.27 6.13 9.67
CA PHE A 247 22.15 5.76 10.76
C PHE A 247 22.43 6.88 11.77
N GLY A 248 21.47 7.79 11.96
CA GLY A 248 21.61 8.94 12.84
C GLY A 248 22.61 9.99 12.37
N ALA A 249 23.21 9.81 11.20
CA ALA A 249 24.24 10.71 10.67
C ALA A 249 23.62 11.90 9.90
N GLU A 250 22.78 12.68 10.60
CA GLU A 250 21.99 13.77 10.02
C GLU A 250 22.82 14.73 9.17
N ASN A 251 23.97 15.16 9.63
CA ASN A 251 24.74 16.21 8.94
C ASN A 251 25.54 15.70 7.75
N THR A 252 25.62 14.40 7.52
CA THR A 252 26.56 13.81 6.55
C THR A 252 25.95 12.81 5.59
N THR A 253 24.70 12.38 5.83
CA THR A 253 24.02 11.37 4.99
C THR A 253 22.69 11.85 4.41
N LYS A 254 22.45 13.16 4.41
CA LYS A 254 21.20 13.74 3.85
C LYS A 254 21.11 13.57 2.34
N PHE A 255 20.02 13.00 1.88
CA PHE A 255 19.62 13.00 0.47
C PHE A 255 18.16 13.40 0.30
N ILE A 256 17.83 13.95 -0.84
CA ILE A 256 16.50 14.48 -1.12
C ILE A 256 15.88 13.73 -2.29
N LEU A 257 14.68 13.23 -2.08
CA LEU A 257 13.75 12.88 -3.15
C LEU A 257 12.82 14.07 -3.36
N GLY A 258 12.98 14.74 -4.50
CA GLY A 258 12.28 15.98 -4.80
C GLY A 258 13.11 16.94 -5.63
N SER A 259 12.49 18.06 -6.05
CA SER A 259 13.10 19.06 -6.94
C SER A 259 13.86 20.18 -6.22
N LYS A 260 13.67 20.32 -4.90
CA LYS A 260 14.23 21.44 -4.13
C LYS A 260 15.22 20.96 -3.07
N VAL A 261 16.26 21.73 -2.84
CA VAL A 261 17.13 21.59 -1.68
C VAL A 261 16.39 22.06 -0.43
N ILE A 262 16.28 21.16 0.55
CA ILE A 262 15.72 21.41 1.87
C ILE A 262 16.66 20.85 2.93
N TYR A 263 16.69 21.45 4.13
CA TYR A 263 17.49 20.97 5.29
C TYR A 263 18.96 20.67 5.00
N ASP A 264 19.56 21.43 4.08
CA ASP A 264 20.98 21.26 3.65
C ASP A 264 21.29 19.87 3.05
N GLY A 265 20.28 19.16 2.58
CA GLY A 265 20.45 17.88 1.90
C GLY A 265 20.86 18.04 0.43
N THR A 266 21.36 16.97 -0.15
CA THR A 266 21.67 16.91 -1.59
C THR A 266 20.52 16.29 -2.36
N VAL A 267 20.04 16.94 -3.42
CA VAL A 267 19.03 16.36 -4.30
C VAL A 267 19.61 15.11 -4.97
N TYR A 268 19.07 13.95 -4.63
CA TYR A 268 19.40 12.70 -5.29
C TYR A 268 18.62 12.55 -6.57
N LYS A 269 17.31 12.68 -6.52
CA LYS A 269 16.43 12.59 -7.69
C LYS A 269 15.07 13.20 -7.42
N ASP A 270 14.45 13.79 -8.43
CA ASP A 270 13.05 14.20 -8.40
C ASP A 270 12.13 13.03 -8.80
N PHE A 271 10.84 13.14 -8.49
CA PHE A 271 9.80 12.18 -8.81
C PHE A 271 8.53 12.86 -9.33
N THR A 272 7.71 12.14 -10.07
CA THR A 272 6.41 12.61 -10.53
C THR A 272 5.40 12.62 -9.38
N ARG A 273 4.54 13.65 -9.34
CA ARG A 273 3.54 13.86 -8.28
C ARG A 273 2.13 13.56 -8.79
N ASP A 274 2.01 12.45 -9.53
CA ASP A 274 0.76 11.99 -10.12
C ASP A 274 0.06 10.92 -9.28
N GLY A 275 0.65 10.61 -8.10
CA GLY A 275 0.16 9.56 -7.21
C GLY A 275 0.52 8.15 -7.68
N SER A 276 1.42 7.98 -8.65
CA SER A 276 1.99 6.69 -8.99
C SER A 276 3.16 6.34 -8.07
N TRP A 277 3.40 5.04 -7.89
CA TRP A 277 4.57 4.56 -7.17
C TRP A 277 5.83 4.71 -8.01
N GLN A 278 6.91 5.17 -7.37
CA GLN A 278 8.23 5.29 -7.96
C GLN A 278 9.27 4.75 -7.00
N GLU A 279 10.27 4.06 -7.55
CA GLU A 279 11.29 3.35 -6.79
C GLU A 279 12.66 3.99 -6.99
N PHE A 280 13.43 4.01 -5.91
CA PHE A 280 14.79 4.53 -5.88
C PHE A 280 15.71 3.54 -5.18
N ASP A 281 16.85 3.26 -5.81
CA ASP A 281 17.95 2.51 -5.21
C ASP A 281 19.09 3.48 -4.95
N ILE A 282 19.26 3.86 -3.70
CA ILE A 282 20.29 4.79 -3.25
C ILE A 282 21.56 4.00 -2.95
N PRO A 283 22.66 4.18 -3.69
CA PRO A 283 23.89 3.44 -3.49
C PRO A 283 24.56 3.86 -2.17
N MET A 284 24.92 2.92 -1.34
CA MET A 284 25.58 3.21 -0.06
C MET A 284 27.02 3.66 -0.21
N SER A 285 27.63 3.44 -1.36
CA SER A 285 28.98 3.98 -1.66
C SER A 285 29.02 5.51 -1.62
N ALA A 286 27.91 6.20 -1.89
CA ALA A 286 27.82 7.64 -1.76
C ALA A 286 28.00 8.13 -0.30
N TYR A 287 27.78 7.28 0.68
CA TYR A 287 27.78 7.62 2.12
C TYR A 287 28.84 6.88 2.92
N ALA A 288 29.65 6.02 2.30
CA ALA A 288 30.62 5.16 2.98
C ALA A 288 31.59 5.92 3.88
N THR A 289 32.10 7.06 3.41
CA THR A 289 33.01 7.90 4.20
C THR A 289 32.33 8.47 5.44
N ALA A 290 31.11 8.98 5.31
CA ALA A 290 30.32 9.48 6.43
C ALA A 290 30.01 8.37 7.43
N LEU A 291 29.58 7.22 6.94
CA LEU A 291 29.25 6.05 7.75
C LEU A 291 30.48 5.47 8.46
N SER A 292 31.68 5.59 7.92
CA SER A 292 32.90 5.15 8.59
C SER A 292 33.25 5.98 9.81
N GLN A 293 32.69 7.18 9.94
CA GLN A 293 32.86 8.11 11.05
C GLN A 293 31.67 8.14 12.02
N THR A 294 30.70 7.25 11.80
CA THR A 294 29.46 7.17 12.57
C THR A 294 29.42 5.85 13.31
N GLU A 295 28.87 5.85 14.51
CA GLU A 295 28.57 4.64 15.28
C GLU A 295 27.06 4.57 15.49
N CYS A 296 26.46 3.39 15.28
CA CYS A 296 25.11 3.14 15.73
C CYS A 296 25.10 2.81 17.21
N VAL A 297 24.42 3.62 17.98
CA VAL A 297 24.20 3.42 19.41
C VAL A 297 22.71 3.27 19.69
N ALA A 298 22.39 2.78 20.87
CA ALA A 298 21.00 2.74 21.33
C ALA A 298 20.36 4.14 21.25
N GLY A 299 19.11 4.19 20.76
CA GLY A 299 18.41 5.45 20.47
C GLY A 299 18.66 5.99 19.05
N VAL A 300 19.43 5.29 18.22
CA VAL A 300 19.68 5.73 16.84
C VAL A 300 18.40 5.69 16.01
N ASN A 301 18.19 6.74 15.23
CA ASN A 301 17.23 6.71 14.14
C ASN A 301 17.92 6.12 12.90
N LEU A 302 17.58 4.88 12.56
CA LEU A 302 18.16 4.18 11.41
C LEU A 302 17.85 4.88 10.10
N LEU A 303 16.62 5.34 9.96
CA LEU A 303 16.14 6.13 8.83
C LEU A 303 15.31 7.29 9.39
N CYS A 304 15.52 8.47 8.86
CA CYS A 304 14.65 9.63 9.11
C CYS A 304 14.16 10.19 7.81
N VAL A 305 12.97 10.76 7.84
CA VAL A 305 12.41 11.59 6.79
C VAL A 305 11.98 12.93 7.37
N LEU A 306 12.42 14.00 6.74
CA LEU A 306 11.99 15.37 6.99
C LEU A 306 11.26 15.85 5.75
N THR A 307 10.05 16.35 5.90
CA THR A 307 9.28 16.89 4.79
C THR A 307 9.04 18.38 4.99
N GLU A 308 9.21 19.16 3.92
CA GLU A 308 8.61 20.48 3.88
C GLU A 308 7.12 20.27 3.59
N GLY A 309 6.28 20.83 4.33
CA GLY A 309 4.86 20.62 4.07
C GLY A 309 4.00 21.54 4.88
N VAL A 310 2.75 21.55 4.52
CA VAL A 310 1.68 22.15 5.30
C VAL A 310 0.83 21.04 5.90
N PRO A 311 0.05 21.29 6.94
CA PRO A 311 -0.90 20.33 7.48
C PRO A 311 -1.73 19.67 6.39
N GLY A 312 -1.80 18.33 6.43
CA GLY A 312 -2.48 17.53 5.42
C GLY A 312 -1.59 17.04 4.26
N ALA A 313 -0.36 17.54 4.13
CA ALA A 313 0.59 16.99 3.16
C ALA A 313 0.89 15.52 3.46
N GLN A 314 0.93 14.69 2.42
CA GLN A 314 1.06 13.24 2.57
C GLN A 314 2.20 12.69 1.72
N LEU A 315 3.01 11.86 2.35
CA LEU A 315 4.01 11.01 1.73
C LEU A 315 3.66 9.55 2.03
N ASN A 316 3.46 8.76 1.00
CA ASN A 316 3.31 7.32 1.14
C ASN A 316 4.65 6.63 0.86
N LEU A 317 5.03 5.74 1.77
CA LEU A 317 6.26 4.95 1.69
C LEU A 317 5.90 3.47 1.68
N ASP A 318 6.60 2.72 0.83
CA ASP A 318 6.51 1.27 0.79
C ASP A 318 7.84 0.67 0.38
N ALA A 319 8.00 -0.63 0.68
CA ALA A 319 9.20 -1.38 0.34
C ALA A 319 10.49 -0.59 0.67
N VAL A 320 10.57 -0.03 1.89
CA VAL A 320 11.79 0.64 2.37
C VAL A 320 12.67 -0.40 3.06
N TYR A 321 13.82 -0.68 2.47
CA TYR A 321 14.73 -1.68 2.99
C TYR A 321 16.17 -1.47 2.49
N PHE A 322 17.16 -1.83 3.31
CA PHE A 322 18.50 -2.02 2.80
C PHE A 322 18.61 -3.39 2.13
N TYR A 323 19.45 -3.47 1.11
CA TYR A 323 19.76 -4.77 0.49
C TYR A 323 21.22 -4.87 0.06
N LYS A 324 21.72 -6.11 0.03
CA LYS A 324 22.99 -6.46 -0.59
C LYS A 324 22.73 -7.13 -1.94
N LYS A 325 23.45 -6.74 -2.98
CA LYS A 325 23.39 -7.37 -4.32
C LYS A 325 23.56 -8.87 -4.28
#